data_546428dc2f2b6c807139879eabb133c0
#
_entry.id   546428dc2f2b6c807139879eabb133c0
#
_cell.length_a   1.000
_cell.length_b   1.000
_cell.length_c   1.000
_cell.angle_alpha   90.00
_cell.angle_beta   90.00
_cell.angle_gamma   90.00
#
_symmetry.space_group_name_H-M   'P 1'
#
loop_
_entity.id
_entity.type
_entity.pdbx_description
1 polymer ?
#
loop_
_entity_poly.entity_id
_entity_poly.type
_entity_poly.pdbx_seq_one_letter_code
_entity_poly.pdbx_strand_id
1 'polypeptide(L)'
;MNPEKKAHGRGSMRMIKAKDKQAAGSSGAPGWDEISAETLALLKELAVIPAPCGGEEKRAAFCLEYLRKHGVKDAVTDKARNVLVPVHVTASNRLTVFAAHSDVVFPDTEKLPLREENGRIFCPGIGDNSANAAVLMTAAEAFVKSGHCPKEDGLLFVINSGEEGLGNLKGARRILKDYGSRIRRFISFDSTSEEIVDDAVGSERYEISVRTEGGHSYRDFGKKSAIAAAAELIEEACRVKLPKKGRTTYNFGTISGGTSVNSIAQEVKMLFEFRSDRSGSLQKMKKRFNKVFESMQSDEMKISVRSLGERPCAEGVDPEKEMELVKTAAAAVRECYNEKPYTASGSTDCNVFLAAGIPSVCLGACRGKGAHTREEYIEADSLLPGIRLARK
;
A
#
# COMPACT_ATOMS: atom_id res chain seq x y z
N MET A 1 11.43 59.45 35.84
CA MET A 1 11.02 60.43 34.81
C MET A 1 10.34 59.68 33.68
N ASN A 2 9.01 59.66 33.69
CA ASN A 2 8.11 59.49 32.53
C ASN A 2 8.15 60.86 31.78
N PRO A 3 7.70 61.02 30.51
CA PRO A 3 6.64 60.39 29.76
C PRO A 3 7.04 60.15 28.25
N GLU A 4 6.30 59.70 27.31
CA GLU A 4 4.93 59.86 26.83
C GLU A 4 4.69 58.89 25.63
N LYS A 5 3.58 58.20 25.64
CA LYS A 5 2.44 58.16 24.73
C LYS A 5 2.67 58.46 23.23
N LYS A 6 2.35 57.50 22.36
CA LYS A 6 1.27 57.76 21.39
C LYS A 6 0.69 56.45 20.85
N ALA A 7 -0.64 56.41 20.83
CA ALA A 7 -1.53 55.37 20.38
C ALA A 7 -1.83 55.52 18.88
N HIS A 8 -2.49 54.46 18.38
CA HIS A 8 -3.43 54.35 17.27
C HIS A 8 -2.96 53.59 16.03
N GLY A 9 -3.72 52.54 15.76
CA GLY A 9 -3.81 51.85 14.49
C GLY A 9 -4.62 50.55 14.61
N ARG A 10 -5.91 50.64 14.98
CA ARG A 10 -6.87 49.53 14.80
C ARG A 10 -7.04 49.32 13.31
N GLY A 11 -6.39 48.28 12.75
CA GLY A 11 -6.68 47.71 11.45
C GLY A 11 -7.76 46.66 11.58
N SER A 12 -8.96 46.99 11.24
CA SER A 12 -10.13 46.13 11.08
C SER A 12 -9.83 45.06 10.04
N MET A 13 -9.69 43.81 10.49
CA MET A 13 -9.58 42.63 9.62
C MET A 13 -10.97 42.33 9.05
N ARG A 14 -11.25 42.87 7.86
CA ARG A 14 -12.44 42.50 7.09
C ARG A 14 -12.32 41.01 6.74
N MET A 15 -13.16 40.17 7.35
CA MET A 15 -13.45 38.83 6.88
C MET A 15 -14.06 38.95 5.46
N ILE A 16 -13.27 38.53 4.47
CA ILE A 16 -13.79 38.31 3.14
C ILE A 16 -14.58 37.00 3.21
N LYS A 17 -15.91 37.13 3.30
CA LYS A 17 -16.83 36.02 3.04
C LYS A 17 -16.69 35.68 1.56
N ALA A 18 -16.02 34.57 1.25
CA ALA A 18 -16.10 33.95 -0.06
C ALA A 18 -17.58 33.56 -0.27
N LYS A 19 -18.25 34.28 -1.14
CA LYS A 19 -19.53 33.86 -1.67
C LYS A 19 -19.27 32.75 -2.65
N ASP A 20 -19.54 31.50 -2.26
CA ASP A 20 -19.74 30.42 -3.21
C ASP A 20 -20.89 30.82 -4.15
N LYS A 21 -20.54 31.23 -5.34
CA LYS A 21 -21.50 31.32 -6.43
C LYS A 21 -21.90 29.88 -6.80
N GLN A 22 -23.05 29.45 -6.29
CA GLN A 22 -23.78 28.35 -6.88
C GLN A 22 -23.99 28.68 -8.38
N ALA A 23 -23.30 27.94 -9.23
CA ALA A 23 -23.70 27.82 -10.63
C ALA A 23 -24.97 26.96 -10.66
N ALA A 24 -26.12 27.59 -10.60
CA ALA A 24 -27.40 26.96 -10.91
C ALA A 24 -27.44 26.75 -12.43
N GLY A 25 -27.60 25.51 -12.86
CA GLY A 25 -28.00 25.24 -14.24
C GLY A 25 -27.37 23.99 -14.87
N SER A 26 -27.70 22.78 -14.38
CA SER A 26 -28.05 21.61 -15.21
C SER A 26 -28.64 20.53 -14.32
N SER A 27 -29.86 20.16 -14.64
CA SER A 27 -30.60 19.10 -13.97
C SER A 27 -29.90 17.77 -14.00
N GLY A 28 -29.53 17.18 -12.84
CA GLY A 28 -29.30 15.76 -12.72
C GLY A 28 -27.95 15.27 -12.16
N ALA A 29 -26.97 16.11 -11.84
CA ALA A 29 -25.77 15.65 -11.18
C ALA A 29 -25.97 15.60 -9.63
N PRO A 30 -25.64 14.49 -8.95
CA PRO A 30 -25.78 14.38 -7.49
C PRO A 30 -24.92 15.42 -6.76
N GLY A 31 -25.43 15.93 -5.65
CA GLY A 31 -24.70 16.85 -4.77
C GLY A 31 -23.54 16.15 -4.05
N TRP A 32 -22.58 16.94 -3.53
CA TRP A 32 -21.42 16.39 -2.82
C TRP A 32 -21.83 15.58 -1.58
N ASP A 33 -22.91 15.96 -0.88
CA ASP A 33 -23.39 15.22 0.28
C ASP A 33 -23.98 13.87 -0.11
N GLU A 34 -24.69 13.79 -1.25
CA GLU A 34 -25.22 12.55 -1.79
C GLU A 34 -24.10 11.61 -2.23
N ILE A 35 -23.09 12.10 -2.97
CA ILE A 35 -21.92 11.33 -3.37
C ILE A 35 -21.17 10.79 -2.14
N SER A 36 -21.02 11.62 -1.11
CA SER A 36 -20.36 11.20 0.14
C SER A 36 -21.15 10.09 0.85
N ALA A 37 -22.47 10.20 0.91
CA ALA A 37 -23.33 9.18 1.51
C ALA A 37 -23.30 7.85 0.74
N GLU A 38 -23.31 7.91 -0.60
CA GLU A 38 -23.17 6.72 -1.47
C GLU A 38 -21.80 6.06 -1.28
N THR A 39 -20.72 6.85 -1.22
CA THR A 39 -19.35 6.31 -1.00
C THR A 39 -19.24 5.67 0.38
N LEU A 40 -19.87 6.25 1.40
CA LEU A 40 -19.92 5.68 2.74
C LEU A 40 -20.68 4.35 2.77
N ALA A 41 -21.80 4.25 2.05
CA ALA A 41 -22.54 3.00 1.90
C ALA A 41 -21.71 1.93 1.19
N LEU A 42 -21.09 2.26 0.06
CA LEU A 42 -20.18 1.39 -0.66
C LEU A 42 -19.04 0.89 0.24
N LEU A 43 -18.41 1.79 1.00
CA LEU A 43 -17.32 1.42 1.92
C LEU A 43 -17.77 0.39 2.95
N LYS A 44 -18.94 0.58 3.56
CA LYS A 44 -19.46 -0.36 4.57
C LYS A 44 -19.75 -1.75 4.00
N GLU A 45 -20.21 -1.82 2.76
CA GLU A 45 -20.41 -3.09 2.05
C GLU A 45 -19.08 -3.75 1.69
N LEU A 46 -18.12 -2.98 1.17
CA LEU A 46 -16.81 -3.48 0.74
C LEU A 46 -15.94 -3.93 1.92
N ALA A 47 -15.85 -3.12 2.99
CA ALA A 47 -14.94 -3.36 4.10
C ALA A 47 -15.20 -4.68 4.84
N VAL A 48 -16.46 -5.12 4.91
CA VAL A 48 -16.81 -6.36 5.60
C VAL A 48 -16.51 -7.64 4.80
N ILE A 49 -16.20 -7.53 3.51
CA ILE A 49 -15.86 -8.67 2.66
C ILE A 49 -14.41 -9.08 2.97
N PRO A 50 -14.16 -10.31 3.41
CA PRO A 50 -12.80 -10.77 3.66
C PRO A 50 -12.01 -10.85 2.34
N ALA A 51 -10.78 -10.39 2.37
CA ALA A 51 -9.86 -10.46 1.25
C ALA A 51 -8.42 -10.64 1.73
N PRO A 52 -8.09 -11.77 2.35
CA PRO A 52 -6.71 -12.06 2.68
C PRO A 52 -5.87 -12.04 1.40
N CYS A 53 -4.63 -11.62 1.53
CA CYS A 53 -3.72 -11.58 0.39
C CYS A 53 -3.67 -12.93 -0.33
N GLY A 54 -3.98 -12.97 -1.62
CA GLY A 54 -4.15 -14.18 -2.42
C GLY A 54 -5.58 -14.74 -2.43
N GLY A 55 -6.50 -14.17 -1.65
CA GLY A 55 -7.93 -14.55 -1.54
C GLY A 55 -8.89 -13.41 -1.92
N GLU A 56 -8.52 -12.55 -2.87
CA GLU A 56 -9.23 -11.33 -3.23
C GLU A 56 -10.48 -11.54 -4.11
N GLU A 57 -10.83 -12.78 -4.48
CA GLU A 57 -11.88 -13.10 -5.46
C GLU A 57 -13.23 -12.48 -5.12
N LYS A 58 -13.63 -12.55 -3.84
CA LYS A 58 -14.94 -12.04 -3.39
C LYS A 58 -14.99 -10.52 -3.52
N ARG A 59 -13.93 -9.79 -3.12
CA ARG A 59 -13.85 -8.34 -3.27
C ARG A 59 -13.77 -7.90 -4.72
N ALA A 60 -12.97 -8.57 -5.55
CA ALA A 60 -12.86 -8.27 -6.97
C ALA A 60 -14.23 -8.46 -7.69
N ALA A 61 -14.95 -9.54 -7.36
CA ALA A 61 -16.29 -9.77 -7.90
C ALA A 61 -17.28 -8.68 -7.46
N PHE A 62 -17.29 -8.34 -6.17
CA PHE A 62 -18.12 -7.26 -5.63
C PHE A 62 -17.83 -5.90 -6.32
N CYS A 63 -16.56 -5.51 -6.41
CA CYS A 63 -16.18 -4.25 -7.05
C CYS A 63 -16.61 -4.21 -8.53
N LEU A 64 -16.42 -5.29 -9.27
CA LEU A 64 -16.83 -5.39 -10.66
C LEU A 64 -18.35 -5.28 -10.82
N GLU A 65 -19.12 -6.00 -10.01
CA GLU A 65 -20.58 -5.99 -10.03
C GLU A 65 -21.11 -4.61 -9.65
N TYR A 66 -20.58 -4.01 -8.56
CA TYR A 66 -20.95 -2.67 -8.13
C TYR A 66 -20.75 -1.65 -9.25
N LEU A 67 -19.56 -1.57 -9.83
CA LEU A 67 -19.22 -0.63 -10.90
C LEU A 67 -20.17 -0.79 -12.11
N ARG A 68 -20.42 -2.02 -12.54
CA ARG A 68 -21.33 -2.30 -13.67
C ARG A 68 -22.77 -1.89 -13.38
N LYS A 69 -23.26 -2.17 -12.18
CA LYS A 69 -24.61 -1.76 -11.72
C LYS A 69 -24.76 -0.25 -11.71
N HIS A 70 -23.67 0.49 -11.41
CA HIS A 70 -23.66 1.96 -11.37
C HIS A 70 -23.26 2.60 -12.73
N GLY A 71 -23.29 1.83 -13.82
CA GLY A 71 -23.17 2.35 -15.18
C GLY A 71 -21.77 2.28 -15.78
N VAL A 72 -20.78 1.74 -15.07
CA VAL A 72 -19.41 1.53 -15.58
C VAL A 72 -19.35 0.19 -16.33
N LYS A 73 -19.96 0.13 -17.53
CA LYS A 73 -20.17 -1.12 -18.30
C LYS A 73 -18.86 -1.76 -18.77
N ASP A 74 -17.84 -0.95 -19.05
CA ASP A 74 -16.54 -1.39 -19.57
C ASP A 74 -15.57 -1.86 -18.47
N ALA A 75 -16.03 -1.93 -17.21
CA ALA A 75 -15.25 -2.51 -16.13
C ALA A 75 -14.98 -4.00 -16.38
N VAL A 76 -13.72 -4.42 -16.23
CA VAL A 76 -13.27 -5.81 -16.47
C VAL A 76 -12.32 -6.27 -15.37
N THR A 77 -12.14 -7.59 -15.27
CA THR A 77 -11.16 -8.17 -14.35
C THR A 77 -10.04 -8.83 -15.15
N ASP A 78 -8.79 -8.60 -14.74
CA ASP A 78 -7.62 -9.25 -15.35
C ASP A 78 -7.25 -10.58 -14.66
N LYS A 79 -6.18 -11.23 -15.17
CA LYS A 79 -5.69 -12.51 -14.63
C LYS A 79 -5.10 -12.43 -13.22
N ALA A 80 -4.73 -11.22 -12.75
CA ALA A 80 -4.26 -11.00 -11.39
C ALA A 80 -5.41 -10.67 -10.42
N ARG A 81 -6.67 -10.63 -10.90
CA ARG A 81 -7.88 -10.19 -10.17
C ARG A 81 -7.95 -8.69 -9.93
N ASN A 82 -7.20 -7.89 -10.69
CA ASN A 82 -7.42 -6.45 -10.69
C ASN A 82 -8.75 -6.14 -11.37
N VAL A 83 -9.53 -5.22 -10.82
CA VAL A 83 -10.70 -4.65 -11.47
C VAL A 83 -10.29 -3.36 -12.16
N LEU A 84 -10.46 -3.29 -13.48
CA LEU A 84 -10.00 -2.22 -14.35
C LEU A 84 -11.17 -1.42 -14.87
N VAL A 85 -11.10 -0.09 -14.79
CA VAL A 85 -12.04 0.84 -15.40
C VAL A 85 -11.27 1.72 -16.39
N PRO A 86 -11.31 1.39 -17.69
CA PRO A 86 -10.67 2.20 -18.72
C PRO A 86 -11.55 3.41 -19.08
N VAL A 87 -10.95 4.61 -19.13
CA VAL A 87 -11.60 5.84 -19.61
C VAL A 87 -10.73 6.41 -20.73
N HIS A 88 -11.26 6.41 -21.95
CA HIS A 88 -10.54 6.83 -23.16
C HIS A 88 -9.20 6.11 -23.37
N VAL A 89 -9.13 4.84 -23.00
CA VAL A 89 -7.95 3.99 -23.23
C VAL A 89 -8.01 3.43 -24.65
N THR A 90 -7.13 3.92 -25.53
CA THR A 90 -6.96 3.42 -26.90
C THR A 90 -5.70 2.56 -27.00
N ALA A 91 -5.43 1.98 -28.16
CA ALA A 91 -4.21 1.16 -28.35
C ALA A 91 -2.91 1.97 -28.30
N SER A 92 -2.96 3.27 -28.56
CA SER A 92 -1.76 4.12 -28.79
C SER A 92 -1.57 5.27 -27.80
N ASN A 93 -2.60 5.68 -27.04
CA ASN A 93 -2.43 6.81 -26.12
C ASN A 93 -1.64 6.45 -24.86
N ARG A 94 -1.01 7.48 -24.26
CA ARG A 94 -0.39 7.37 -22.93
C ARG A 94 -1.45 7.22 -21.86
N LEU A 95 -1.06 6.71 -20.71
CA LEU A 95 -1.99 6.43 -19.61
C LEU A 95 -1.53 7.12 -18.32
N THR A 96 -2.48 7.70 -17.60
CA THR A 96 -2.37 7.96 -16.17
C THR A 96 -3.14 6.84 -15.45
N VAL A 97 -2.46 6.13 -14.56
CA VAL A 97 -3.05 5.02 -13.81
C VAL A 97 -3.30 5.47 -12.37
N PHE A 98 -4.50 5.22 -11.88
CA PHE A 98 -4.91 5.41 -10.49
C PHE A 98 -5.25 4.05 -9.90
N ALA A 99 -4.67 3.70 -8.76
CA ALA A 99 -4.85 2.39 -8.15
C ALA A 99 -5.16 2.49 -6.65
N ALA A 100 -5.89 1.50 -6.13
CA ALA A 100 -6.05 1.23 -4.71
C ALA A 100 -6.18 -0.28 -4.53
N HIS A 101 -5.44 -0.86 -3.56
CA HIS A 101 -5.48 -2.32 -3.41
C HIS A 101 -6.73 -2.80 -2.67
N SER A 102 -7.09 -4.04 -2.93
CA SER A 102 -8.30 -4.69 -2.41
C SER A 102 -8.04 -5.68 -1.29
N ASP A 103 -6.82 -6.16 -1.16
CA ASP A 103 -6.45 -7.13 -0.13
C ASP A 103 -6.20 -6.47 1.22
N VAL A 104 -6.21 -7.26 2.28
CA VAL A 104 -5.94 -6.85 3.65
C VAL A 104 -4.97 -7.84 4.30
N VAL A 105 -4.23 -7.38 5.32
CA VAL A 105 -3.26 -8.24 6.07
C VAL A 105 -3.90 -9.36 6.88
N PHE A 106 -5.21 -9.27 7.13
CA PHE A 106 -5.92 -10.20 7.99
C PHE A 106 -6.26 -11.51 7.25
N PRO A 107 -5.99 -12.69 7.86
CA PRO A 107 -6.22 -13.99 7.23
C PRO A 107 -7.67 -14.46 7.26
N ASP A 108 -8.62 -13.60 7.66
CA ASP A 108 -10.02 -13.93 7.82
C ASP A 108 -10.66 -14.35 6.49
N THR A 109 -11.48 -15.38 6.52
CA THR A 109 -12.28 -15.87 5.39
C THR A 109 -13.77 -15.60 5.57
N GLU A 110 -14.18 -15.24 6.78
CA GLU A 110 -15.53 -14.86 7.16
C GLU A 110 -15.68 -13.34 7.24
N LYS A 111 -16.93 -12.86 7.26
CA LYS A 111 -17.28 -11.45 7.30
C LYS A 111 -16.54 -10.71 8.41
N LEU A 112 -15.86 -9.62 8.05
CA LEU A 112 -15.13 -8.79 9.01
C LEU A 112 -16.10 -7.97 9.88
N PRO A 113 -15.77 -7.76 11.17
CA PRO A 113 -16.62 -6.98 12.08
C PRO A 113 -16.54 -5.49 11.74
N LEU A 114 -17.69 -4.85 11.56
CA LEU A 114 -17.81 -3.41 11.37
C LEU A 114 -18.61 -2.79 12.50
N ARG A 115 -18.12 -1.69 13.06
CA ARG A 115 -18.83 -0.89 14.05
C ARG A 115 -18.66 0.61 13.79
N GLU A 116 -19.64 1.38 14.19
CA GLU A 116 -19.62 2.84 14.06
C GLU A 116 -19.72 3.47 15.45
N GLU A 117 -18.85 4.42 15.72
CA GLU A 117 -18.80 5.09 17.00
C GLU A 117 -18.21 6.49 16.87
N ASN A 118 -18.93 7.52 17.36
CA ASN A 118 -18.43 8.90 17.42
C ASN A 118 -17.87 9.45 16.09
N GLY A 119 -18.55 9.18 14.98
CA GLY A 119 -18.12 9.62 13.64
C GLY A 119 -16.97 8.83 13.04
N ARG A 120 -16.54 7.75 13.72
CA ARG A 120 -15.53 6.81 13.24
C ARG A 120 -16.18 5.50 12.81
N ILE A 121 -15.56 4.88 11.83
CA ILE A 121 -15.96 3.56 11.33
C ILE A 121 -14.78 2.63 11.54
N PHE A 122 -15.02 1.58 12.30
CA PHE A 122 -14.03 0.57 12.66
C PHE A 122 -14.28 -0.71 11.87
N CYS A 123 -13.27 -1.20 11.20
CA CYS A 123 -13.24 -2.52 10.57
C CYS A 123 -11.78 -2.85 10.25
N PRO A 124 -11.31 -4.08 10.43
CA PRO A 124 -9.96 -4.47 10.00
C PRO A 124 -9.76 -4.22 8.51
N GLY A 125 -8.73 -3.44 8.13
CA GLY A 125 -8.44 -3.08 6.74
C GLY A 125 -9.37 -2.00 6.16
N ILE A 126 -10.00 -1.19 7.01
CA ILE A 126 -10.92 -0.15 6.53
C ILE A 126 -10.19 1.05 5.95
N GLY A 127 -9.09 1.49 6.57
CA GLY A 127 -8.22 2.56 6.09
C GLY A 127 -7.22 2.03 5.08
N ASP A 128 -6.70 0.84 5.37
CA ASP A 128 -5.73 0.10 4.59
C ASP A 128 -6.35 -1.19 4.02
N ASN A 129 -7.07 -1.16 2.89
CA ASN A 129 -7.16 -0.03 1.98
C ASN A 129 -8.61 0.18 1.47
N SER A 130 -9.63 -0.32 2.20
CA SER A 130 -11.03 -0.34 1.73
C SER A 130 -11.61 1.06 1.46
N ALA A 131 -11.23 2.08 2.28
CA ALA A 131 -11.71 3.45 2.10
C ALA A 131 -11.15 4.09 0.83
N ASN A 132 -9.84 3.93 0.59
CA ASN A 132 -9.21 4.42 -0.63
C ASN A 132 -9.79 3.73 -1.87
N ALA A 133 -10.07 2.42 -1.80
CA ALA A 133 -10.71 1.68 -2.88
C ALA A 133 -12.14 2.18 -3.15
N ALA A 134 -12.96 2.42 -2.12
CA ALA A 134 -14.31 2.96 -2.27
C ALA A 134 -14.29 4.36 -2.88
N VAL A 135 -13.39 5.24 -2.42
CA VAL A 135 -13.20 6.58 -2.99
C VAL A 135 -12.79 6.51 -4.46
N LEU A 136 -11.86 5.62 -4.81
CA LEU A 136 -11.40 5.46 -6.19
C LEU A 136 -12.50 4.92 -7.11
N MET A 137 -13.32 3.97 -6.63
CA MET A 137 -14.49 3.49 -7.38
C MET A 137 -15.50 4.59 -7.64
N THR A 138 -15.81 5.43 -6.63
CA THR A 138 -16.70 6.59 -6.78
C THR A 138 -16.14 7.61 -7.78
N ALA A 139 -14.83 7.87 -7.74
CA ALA A 139 -14.19 8.77 -8.70
C ALA A 139 -14.26 8.21 -10.13
N ALA A 140 -13.95 6.93 -10.32
CA ALA A 140 -14.02 6.26 -11.63
C ALA A 140 -15.43 6.31 -12.22
N GLU A 141 -16.44 6.02 -11.41
CA GLU A 141 -17.86 6.13 -11.79
C GLU A 141 -18.22 7.54 -12.25
N ALA A 142 -17.81 8.56 -11.49
CA ALA A 142 -18.07 9.96 -11.82
C ALA A 142 -17.37 10.38 -13.14
N PHE A 143 -16.16 9.93 -13.39
CA PHE A 143 -15.46 10.19 -14.67
C PHE A 143 -16.19 9.54 -15.85
N VAL A 144 -16.62 8.29 -15.72
CA VAL A 144 -17.37 7.59 -16.76
C VAL A 144 -18.73 8.27 -17.02
N LYS A 145 -19.50 8.59 -15.97
CA LYS A 145 -20.82 9.24 -16.10
C LYS A 145 -20.74 10.66 -16.66
N SER A 146 -19.68 11.39 -16.36
CA SER A 146 -19.50 12.76 -16.89
C SER A 146 -19.24 12.80 -18.38
N GLY A 147 -18.86 11.68 -19.00
CA GLY A 147 -18.41 11.64 -20.40
C GLY A 147 -17.15 12.45 -20.63
N HIS A 148 -16.41 12.82 -19.56
CA HIS A 148 -15.17 13.60 -19.67
C HIS A 148 -14.15 12.84 -20.49
N CYS A 149 -13.68 13.50 -21.56
CA CYS A 149 -12.63 12.98 -22.42
C CYS A 149 -11.31 13.66 -22.06
N PRO A 150 -10.35 12.95 -21.46
CA PRO A 150 -9.03 13.50 -21.21
C PRO A 150 -8.38 13.93 -22.53
N LYS A 151 -7.76 15.12 -22.53
CA LYS A 151 -7.18 15.68 -23.78
C LYS A 151 -5.91 14.99 -24.23
N GLU A 152 -5.11 14.48 -23.29
CA GLU A 152 -3.77 13.95 -23.58
C GLU A 152 -3.65 12.45 -23.30
N ASP A 153 -3.92 12.03 -22.08
CA ASP A 153 -3.74 10.65 -21.64
C ASP A 153 -5.09 9.95 -21.44
N GLY A 154 -5.17 8.65 -21.70
CA GLY A 154 -6.26 7.83 -21.19
C GLY A 154 -6.09 7.67 -19.68
N LEU A 155 -7.21 7.47 -18.97
CA LEU A 155 -7.21 7.16 -17.54
C LEU A 155 -7.50 5.67 -17.34
N LEU A 156 -6.75 5.04 -16.45
CA LEU A 156 -7.01 3.66 -16.04
C LEU A 156 -7.15 3.62 -14.52
N PHE A 157 -8.40 3.42 -14.04
CA PHE A 157 -8.65 3.20 -12.61
C PHE A 157 -8.56 1.70 -12.32
N VAL A 158 -7.91 1.36 -11.22
CA VAL A 158 -7.59 -0.03 -10.88
C VAL A 158 -7.87 -0.29 -9.40
N ILE A 159 -8.72 -1.27 -9.12
CA ILE A 159 -8.78 -1.88 -7.79
C ILE A 159 -7.92 -3.13 -7.87
N ASN A 160 -6.69 -3.04 -7.36
CA ASN A 160 -5.69 -4.08 -7.58
C ASN A 160 -5.59 -5.07 -6.42
N SER A 161 -4.85 -6.15 -6.64
CA SER A 161 -4.71 -7.28 -5.73
C SER A 161 -3.26 -7.53 -5.33
N GLY A 162 -3.07 -8.13 -4.15
CA GLY A 162 -1.78 -8.66 -3.73
C GLY A 162 -0.75 -7.58 -3.41
N GLU A 163 -1.18 -6.47 -2.84
CA GLU A 163 -0.29 -5.48 -2.25
C GLU A 163 0.29 -6.00 -0.94
N GLU A 164 -0.54 -6.57 -0.10
CA GLU A 164 -0.22 -6.92 1.26
C GLU A 164 0.65 -8.17 1.43
N GLY A 165 1.40 -8.19 2.52
CA GLY A 165 2.09 -9.37 3.00
C GLY A 165 2.97 -10.05 1.94
N LEU A 166 2.65 -11.29 1.61
CA LEU A 166 3.37 -12.10 0.62
C LEU A 166 2.80 -12.01 -0.80
N GLY A 167 1.85 -11.10 -1.06
CA GLY A 167 1.27 -10.87 -2.39
C GLY A 167 2.25 -10.34 -3.43
N ASN A 168 3.35 -9.76 -2.96
CA ASN A 168 4.48 -9.35 -3.77
C ASN A 168 4.12 -8.40 -4.92
N LEU A 169 3.13 -7.51 -4.68
CA LEU A 169 2.64 -6.50 -5.64
C LEU A 169 2.15 -7.13 -6.97
N LYS A 170 1.52 -8.30 -6.87
CA LYS A 170 1.13 -9.10 -8.05
C LYS A 170 0.21 -8.32 -9.00
N GLY A 171 -0.71 -7.53 -8.45
CA GLY A 171 -1.64 -6.67 -9.20
C GLY A 171 -0.90 -5.56 -9.94
N ALA A 172 -0.06 -4.81 -9.26
CA ALA A 172 0.75 -3.74 -9.84
C ALA A 172 1.71 -4.27 -10.93
N ARG A 173 2.37 -5.40 -10.68
CA ARG A 173 3.23 -6.08 -11.68
C ARG A 173 2.45 -6.50 -12.93
N ARG A 174 1.19 -6.91 -12.76
CA ARG A 174 0.33 -7.24 -13.89
C ARG A 174 0.01 -6.00 -14.72
N ILE A 175 -0.33 -4.88 -14.08
CA ILE A 175 -0.56 -3.60 -14.77
C ILE A 175 0.69 -3.13 -15.51
N LEU A 176 1.86 -3.18 -14.86
CA LEU A 176 3.12 -2.84 -15.53
C LEU A 176 3.39 -3.73 -16.75
N LYS A 177 3.13 -5.03 -16.63
CA LYS A 177 3.32 -5.99 -17.75
C LYS A 177 2.43 -5.67 -18.94
N ASP A 178 1.15 -5.34 -18.69
CA ASP A 178 0.16 -5.17 -19.76
C ASP A 178 0.19 -3.77 -20.38
N TYR A 179 0.54 -2.75 -19.60
CA TYR A 179 0.44 -1.33 -20.01
C TYR A 179 1.74 -0.53 -19.87
N GLY A 180 2.81 -1.08 -19.28
CA GLY A 180 3.99 -0.34 -18.82
C GLY A 180 4.61 0.60 -19.83
N SER A 181 4.74 0.20 -21.11
CA SER A 181 5.27 1.05 -22.17
C SER A 181 4.45 2.32 -22.45
N ARG A 182 3.22 2.36 -21.97
CA ARG A 182 2.26 3.45 -22.18
C ARG A 182 2.02 4.28 -20.93
N ILE A 183 2.36 3.77 -19.74
CA ILE A 183 2.12 4.46 -18.48
C ILE A 183 3.05 5.68 -18.40
N ARG A 184 2.45 6.87 -18.29
CA ARG A 184 3.17 8.13 -18.11
C ARG A 184 3.43 8.41 -16.63
N ARG A 185 2.47 8.08 -15.78
CA ARG A 185 2.53 8.24 -14.33
C ARG A 185 1.57 7.27 -13.64
N PHE A 186 1.90 6.92 -12.41
CA PHE A 186 1.09 6.03 -11.59
C PHE A 186 0.81 6.70 -10.24
N ILE A 187 -0.45 6.68 -9.82
CA ILE A 187 -0.90 7.24 -8.55
C ILE A 187 -1.59 6.13 -7.76
N SER A 188 -1.02 5.74 -6.61
CA SER A 188 -1.67 4.84 -5.68
C SER A 188 -2.45 5.63 -4.64
N PHE A 189 -3.67 5.20 -4.35
CA PHE A 189 -4.40 5.63 -3.17
C PHE A 189 -4.26 4.57 -2.09
N ASP A 190 -3.43 4.90 -1.08
CA ASP A 190 -3.08 4.04 0.03
C ASP A 190 -2.49 4.93 1.14
N SER A 191 -2.56 4.53 2.43
CA SER A 191 -2.17 5.40 3.54
C SER A 191 -3.19 6.50 3.87
N THR A 192 -2.79 7.50 4.66
CA THR A 192 -3.62 8.63 5.10
C THR A 192 -3.33 9.90 4.32
N SER A 193 -4.21 10.90 4.39
CA SER A 193 -4.13 12.14 3.60
C SER A 193 -2.90 13.01 3.85
N GLU A 194 -2.20 12.84 4.98
CA GLU A 194 -1.07 13.68 5.38
C GLU A 194 0.26 13.25 4.75
N GLU A 195 0.36 12.00 4.32
CA GLU A 195 1.60 11.40 3.80
C GLU A 195 1.55 11.23 2.29
N ILE A 196 2.66 11.60 1.63
CA ILE A 196 2.91 11.30 0.22
C ILE A 196 4.15 10.43 0.14
N VAL A 197 3.98 9.18 -0.28
CA VAL A 197 5.13 8.30 -0.53
C VAL A 197 5.63 8.52 -1.94
N ASP A 198 6.86 9.03 -2.06
CA ASP A 198 7.53 9.40 -3.31
C ASP A 198 8.86 8.66 -3.54
N ASP A 199 9.25 7.78 -2.61
CA ASP A 199 10.45 6.95 -2.72
C ASP A 199 10.14 5.52 -2.29
N ALA A 200 10.71 4.53 -2.98
CA ALA A 200 10.40 3.11 -2.80
C ALA A 200 11.37 2.41 -1.87
N VAL A 201 10.87 1.89 -0.76
CA VAL A 201 11.59 0.96 0.11
C VAL A 201 11.48 -0.45 -0.46
N GLY A 202 12.55 -0.95 -1.04
CA GLY A 202 12.64 -2.33 -1.51
C GLY A 202 12.80 -3.33 -0.37
N SER A 203 12.38 -4.57 -0.61
CA SER A 203 12.51 -5.66 0.36
C SER A 203 12.78 -6.99 -0.32
N GLU A 204 13.47 -7.87 0.39
CA GLU A 204 13.54 -9.29 0.04
C GLU A 204 13.06 -10.12 1.23
N ARG A 205 12.24 -11.14 0.96
CA ARG A 205 11.57 -11.98 1.95
C ARG A 205 11.85 -13.43 1.71
N TYR A 206 12.15 -14.16 2.79
CA TYR A 206 12.60 -15.54 2.73
C TYR A 206 11.96 -16.40 3.79
N GLU A 207 11.72 -17.66 3.45
CA GLU A 207 11.58 -18.75 4.40
C GLU A 207 12.92 -19.47 4.52
N ILE A 208 13.44 -19.57 5.73
CA ILE A 208 14.68 -20.28 6.04
C ILE A 208 14.29 -21.53 6.81
N SER A 209 14.69 -22.70 6.33
CA SER A 209 14.53 -23.97 7.03
C SER A 209 15.90 -24.49 7.46
N VAL A 210 16.03 -24.81 8.74
CA VAL A 210 17.21 -25.49 9.31
C VAL A 210 16.81 -26.91 9.66
N ARG A 211 17.53 -27.89 9.13
CA ARG A 211 17.28 -29.34 9.34
C ARG A 211 18.50 -30.04 9.86
N THR A 212 18.28 -30.97 10.81
CA THR A 212 19.29 -31.83 11.41
C THR A 212 18.75 -33.26 11.50
N GLU A 213 19.57 -34.22 11.93
CA GLU A 213 19.15 -35.61 12.12
C GLU A 213 18.08 -35.76 13.21
N GLY A 214 18.19 -34.98 14.32
CA GLY A 214 17.33 -35.10 15.48
C GLY A 214 17.64 -36.35 16.31
N GLY A 215 16.73 -36.69 17.24
CA GLY A 215 16.87 -37.87 18.09
C GLY A 215 16.16 -37.76 19.45
N HIS A 216 16.43 -38.75 20.30
CA HIS A 216 15.94 -38.78 21.69
C HIS A 216 16.88 -37.96 22.58
N SER A 217 16.38 -36.98 23.31
CA SER A 217 17.17 -36.00 24.06
C SER A 217 18.22 -36.59 25.01
N TYR A 218 17.95 -37.78 25.59
CA TYR A 218 18.88 -38.47 26.48
C TYR A 218 19.77 -39.49 25.75
N ARG A 219 19.18 -40.33 24.88
CA ARG A 219 19.92 -41.42 24.21
C ARG A 219 20.89 -40.91 23.14
N ASP A 220 20.46 -39.87 22.42
CA ASP A 220 21.18 -39.29 21.32
C ASP A 220 21.82 -37.94 21.71
N PHE A 221 22.08 -37.75 23.03
CA PHE A 221 22.71 -36.52 23.51
C PHE A 221 24.04 -36.27 22.82
N GLY A 222 24.24 -35.03 22.31
CA GLY A 222 25.39 -34.62 21.50
C GLY A 222 25.10 -34.45 20.02
N LYS A 223 23.98 -35.01 19.51
CA LYS A 223 23.54 -34.69 18.15
C LYS A 223 23.10 -33.23 18.04
N LYS A 224 23.30 -32.64 16.86
CA LYS A 224 22.90 -31.24 16.58
C LYS A 224 21.38 -31.09 16.63
N SER A 225 20.90 -30.08 17.35
CA SER A 225 19.50 -29.70 17.40
C SER A 225 19.22 -28.59 16.38
N ALA A 226 18.15 -28.74 15.58
CA ALA A 226 17.74 -27.70 14.64
C ALA A 226 17.38 -26.37 15.34
N ILE A 227 16.85 -26.42 16.58
CA ILE A 227 16.56 -25.21 17.35
C ILE A 227 17.84 -24.49 17.77
N ALA A 228 18.85 -25.23 18.29
CA ALA A 228 20.13 -24.63 18.64
C ALA A 228 20.85 -24.07 17.41
N ALA A 229 20.85 -24.81 16.30
CA ALA A 229 21.41 -24.38 15.03
C ALA A 229 20.72 -23.13 14.45
N ALA A 230 19.38 -23.03 14.57
CA ALA A 230 18.64 -21.84 14.17
C ALA A 230 18.99 -20.60 15.02
N ALA A 231 19.21 -20.80 16.34
CA ALA A 231 19.66 -19.73 17.22
C ALA A 231 21.06 -19.21 16.85
N GLU A 232 22.01 -20.12 16.58
CA GLU A 232 23.34 -19.78 16.06
C GLU A 232 23.27 -19.01 14.74
N LEU A 233 22.38 -19.43 13.81
CA LEU A 233 22.15 -18.75 12.52
C LEU A 233 21.62 -17.33 12.70
N ILE A 234 20.65 -17.14 13.58
CA ILE A 234 20.11 -15.83 13.90
C ILE A 234 21.20 -14.93 14.49
N GLU A 235 22.01 -15.45 15.42
CA GLU A 235 23.11 -14.69 16.02
C GLU A 235 24.13 -14.23 14.98
N GLU A 236 24.56 -15.12 14.08
CA GLU A 236 25.48 -14.75 12.99
C GLU A 236 24.85 -13.77 12.00
N ALA A 237 23.58 -13.96 11.65
CA ALA A 237 22.86 -13.00 10.82
C ALA A 237 22.76 -11.60 11.46
N CYS A 238 22.56 -11.54 12.78
CA CYS A 238 22.51 -10.27 13.52
C CYS A 238 23.87 -9.55 13.60
N ARG A 239 24.98 -10.23 13.34
CA ARG A 239 26.32 -9.61 13.24
C ARG A 239 26.60 -8.98 11.89
N VAL A 240 25.72 -9.16 10.91
CA VAL A 240 25.88 -8.59 9.56
C VAL A 240 25.85 -7.06 9.64
N LYS A 241 26.95 -6.44 9.18
CA LYS A 241 27.06 -4.97 9.17
C LYS A 241 26.11 -4.38 8.13
N LEU A 242 25.28 -3.40 8.53
CA LEU A 242 24.40 -2.69 7.61
C LEU A 242 25.20 -1.77 6.68
N PRO A 243 24.73 -1.55 5.43
CA PRO A 243 25.27 -0.52 4.55
C PRO A 243 25.09 0.88 5.18
N LYS A 244 26.06 1.77 4.90
CA LYS A 244 26.01 3.16 5.41
C LYS A 244 25.15 4.08 4.56
N LYS A 245 24.85 3.69 3.31
CA LYS A 245 24.08 4.53 2.36
C LYS A 245 22.61 4.13 2.40
N GLY A 246 21.77 5.11 2.71
CA GLY A 246 20.34 4.92 2.91
C GLY A 246 19.99 4.24 4.25
N ARG A 247 18.71 4.01 4.46
CA ARG A 247 18.21 3.25 5.61
C ARG A 247 18.05 1.77 5.22
N THR A 248 18.69 0.89 5.97
CA THR A 248 18.62 -0.56 5.77
C THR A 248 18.22 -1.23 7.07
N THR A 249 17.29 -2.18 7.01
CA THR A 249 16.81 -2.95 8.15
C THR A 249 16.72 -4.43 7.80
N TYR A 250 16.65 -5.29 8.80
CA TYR A 250 16.30 -6.71 8.66
C TYR A 250 15.49 -7.17 9.85
N ASN A 251 14.75 -8.28 9.69
CA ASN A 251 13.93 -8.83 10.75
C ASN A 251 13.72 -10.34 10.57
N PHE A 252 13.79 -11.09 11.68
CA PHE A 252 13.25 -12.43 11.78
C PHE A 252 11.85 -12.31 12.38
N GLY A 253 10.83 -12.42 11.54
CA GLY A 253 9.44 -12.15 11.94
C GLY A 253 8.76 -13.32 12.63
N THR A 254 9.13 -14.56 12.27
CA THR A 254 8.59 -15.77 12.89
C THR A 254 9.66 -16.84 13.01
N ILE A 255 9.49 -17.71 14.01
CA ILE A 255 10.26 -18.94 14.19
C ILE A 255 9.33 -20.04 14.71
N SER A 256 9.41 -21.24 14.13
CA SER A 256 8.64 -22.41 14.56
C SER A 256 9.42 -23.68 14.32
N GLY A 257 9.25 -24.68 15.18
CA GLY A 257 9.93 -25.98 15.03
C GLY A 257 9.99 -26.79 16.32
N GLY A 258 10.57 -27.99 16.21
CA GLY A 258 10.60 -28.99 17.27
C GLY A 258 9.25 -29.72 17.43
N THR A 259 9.23 -30.76 18.27
CA THR A 259 8.05 -31.62 18.48
C THR A 259 7.70 -31.83 19.95
N SER A 260 8.69 -32.09 20.82
CA SER A 260 8.47 -32.30 22.23
C SER A 260 9.73 -32.02 23.07
N VAL A 261 9.58 -31.86 24.37
CA VAL A 261 10.67 -31.55 25.31
C VAL A 261 11.76 -32.60 25.34
N ASN A 262 11.42 -33.88 25.06
CA ASN A 262 12.36 -35.01 25.12
C ASN A 262 12.85 -35.46 23.73
N SER A 263 12.71 -34.61 22.70
CA SER A 263 13.23 -34.81 21.35
C SER A 263 14.26 -33.74 21.00
N ILE A 264 15.34 -34.15 20.33
CA ILE A 264 16.26 -33.24 19.66
C ILE A 264 15.54 -32.76 18.36
N ALA A 265 15.32 -31.47 18.22
CA ALA A 265 14.55 -30.93 17.11
C ALA A 265 15.22 -31.23 15.75
N GLN A 266 14.40 -31.73 14.80
CA GLN A 266 14.85 -32.05 13.43
C GLN A 266 14.68 -30.90 12.45
N GLU A 267 13.70 -30.02 12.67
CA GLU A 267 13.40 -28.91 11.77
C GLU A 267 13.00 -27.66 12.53
N VAL A 268 13.48 -26.52 12.04
CA VAL A 268 13.01 -25.16 12.38
C VAL A 268 12.79 -24.40 11.10
N LYS A 269 11.68 -23.65 11.03
CA LYS A 269 11.37 -22.71 9.96
C LYS A 269 11.30 -21.30 10.51
N MET A 270 11.81 -20.35 9.74
CA MET A 270 11.83 -18.92 10.06
C MET A 270 11.39 -18.11 8.87
N LEU A 271 10.62 -17.03 9.11
CA LEU A 271 10.40 -15.99 8.12
C LEU A 271 11.35 -14.83 8.38
N PHE A 272 12.07 -14.45 7.35
CA PHE A 272 13.12 -13.45 7.39
C PHE A 272 12.94 -12.44 6.27
N GLU A 273 13.16 -11.15 6.56
CA GLU A 273 13.21 -10.10 5.55
C GLU A 273 14.35 -9.12 5.81
N PHE A 274 14.78 -8.44 4.77
CA PHE A 274 15.55 -7.20 4.87
C PHE A 274 15.01 -6.17 3.87
N ARG A 275 15.14 -4.91 4.24
CA ARG A 275 14.61 -3.77 3.50
C ARG A 275 15.68 -2.70 3.32
N SER A 276 15.59 -1.92 2.24
CA SER A 276 16.39 -0.72 2.03
C SER A 276 15.69 0.25 1.09
N ASP A 277 15.93 1.53 1.29
CA ASP A 277 15.56 2.60 0.35
C ASP A 277 16.58 2.80 -0.79
N ARG A 278 17.58 1.91 -0.90
CA ARG A 278 18.63 1.96 -1.93
C ARG A 278 18.88 0.57 -2.52
N SER A 279 18.71 0.43 -3.84
CA SER A 279 18.88 -0.87 -4.53
C SER A 279 20.27 -1.47 -4.33
N GLY A 280 21.33 -0.65 -4.41
CA GLY A 280 22.69 -1.09 -4.14
C GLY A 280 22.95 -1.55 -2.70
N SER A 281 22.22 -1.03 -1.71
CA SER A 281 22.27 -1.50 -0.32
C SER A 281 21.51 -2.81 -0.17
N LEU A 282 20.33 -2.93 -0.80
CA LEU A 282 19.55 -4.17 -0.82
C LEU A 282 20.37 -5.32 -1.40
N GLN A 283 21.01 -5.13 -2.55
CA GLN A 283 21.89 -6.12 -3.18
C GLN A 283 23.10 -6.52 -2.29
N LYS A 284 23.69 -5.55 -1.57
CA LYS A 284 24.78 -5.85 -0.61
C LYS A 284 24.27 -6.71 0.54
N MET A 285 23.06 -6.44 1.06
CA MET A 285 22.47 -7.27 2.12
C MET A 285 22.21 -8.68 1.64
N LYS A 286 21.63 -8.86 0.45
CA LYS A 286 21.45 -10.17 -0.17
C LYS A 286 22.75 -10.99 -0.19
N LYS A 287 23.83 -10.39 -0.71
CA LYS A 287 25.13 -11.05 -0.75
C LYS A 287 25.68 -11.40 0.64
N ARG A 288 25.48 -10.52 1.64
CA ARG A 288 25.97 -10.75 3.01
C ARG A 288 25.20 -11.87 3.71
N PHE A 289 23.88 -11.89 3.62
CA PHE A 289 23.06 -12.93 4.22
C PHE A 289 23.27 -14.28 3.53
N ASN A 290 23.35 -14.33 2.20
CA ASN A 290 23.68 -15.57 1.49
C ASN A 290 25.00 -16.15 1.98
N LYS A 291 26.04 -15.31 2.16
CA LYS A 291 27.33 -15.76 2.69
C LYS A 291 27.19 -16.35 4.10
N VAL A 292 26.37 -15.77 4.98
CA VAL A 292 26.10 -16.34 6.31
C VAL A 292 25.43 -17.70 6.17
N PHE A 293 24.38 -17.80 5.38
CA PHE A 293 23.62 -19.04 5.21
C PHE A 293 24.48 -20.16 4.60
N GLU A 294 25.32 -19.83 3.62
CA GLU A 294 26.27 -20.76 2.99
C GLU A 294 27.37 -21.20 3.96
N SER A 295 27.94 -20.28 4.76
CA SER A 295 29.05 -20.59 5.68
C SER A 295 28.67 -21.47 6.84
N MET A 296 27.39 -21.56 7.18
CA MET A 296 26.87 -22.37 8.29
C MET A 296 26.36 -23.76 7.86
N GLN A 297 26.42 -24.08 6.55
CA GLN A 297 26.12 -25.45 6.08
C GLN A 297 27.15 -26.46 6.61
N SER A 298 26.68 -27.64 7.01
CA SER A 298 27.54 -28.75 7.38
C SER A 298 26.85 -30.09 7.08
N ASP A 299 27.58 -31.20 7.28
CA ASP A 299 26.99 -32.52 7.11
C ASP A 299 25.89 -32.81 8.13
N GLU A 300 25.98 -32.22 9.32
CA GLU A 300 25.02 -32.39 10.41
C GLU A 300 23.86 -31.42 10.33
N MET A 301 23.96 -30.34 9.52
CA MET A 301 22.98 -29.27 9.43
C MET A 301 22.77 -28.80 7.99
N LYS A 302 21.56 -28.90 7.51
CA LYS A 302 21.16 -28.40 6.20
C LYS A 302 20.31 -27.12 6.35
N ILE A 303 20.75 -26.03 5.72
CA ILE A 303 20.00 -24.78 5.64
C ILE A 303 19.45 -24.65 4.22
N SER A 304 18.15 -24.48 4.09
CA SER A 304 17.51 -24.14 2.82
C SER A 304 16.85 -22.78 2.91
N VAL A 305 17.05 -21.95 1.87
CA VAL A 305 16.54 -20.59 1.79
C VAL A 305 15.63 -20.49 0.57
N ARG A 306 14.33 -20.26 0.80
CA ARG A 306 13.32 -20.12 -0.25
C ARG A 306 12.85 -18.67 -0.31
N SER A 307 12.99 -18.03 -1.46
CA SER A 307 12.44 -16.68 -1.68
C SER A 307 10.90 -16.72 -1.62
N LEU A 308 10.32 -15.82 -0.87
CA LEU A 308 8.87 -15.59 -0.77
C LEU A 308 8.41 -14.38 -1.58
N GLY A 309 9.36 -13.56 -2.06
CA GLY A 309 9.09 -12.40 -2.88
C GLY A 309 10.12 -11.30 -2.68
N GLU A 310 10.07 -10.34 -3.59
CA GLU A 310 10.91 -9.16 -3.56
C GLU A 310 10.10 -7.94 -3.99
N ARG A 311 10.34 -6.79 -3.36
CA ARG A 311 9.86 -5.50 -3.80
C ARG A 311 11.05 -4.64 -4.21
N PRO A 312 11.05 -4.04 -5.41
CA PRO A 312 12.21 -3.26 -5.87
C PRO A 312 12.28 -1.90 -5.17
N CYS A 313 13.46 -1.28 -5.19
CA CYS A 313 13.64 0.14 -4.89
C CYS A 313 13.33 0.99 -6.13
N ALA A 314 13.18 2.30 -5.95
CA ALA A 314 13.13 3.25 -7.07
C ALA A 314 14.42 3.20 -7.89
N GLU A 315 14.31 3.21 -9.22
CA GLU A 315 15.44 3.15 -10.12
C GLU A 315 15.14 3.86 -11.46
N GLY A 316 16.02 4.78 -11.87
CA GLY A 316 15.93 5.41 -13.19
C GLY A 316 14.77 6.36 -13.44
N VAL A 317 14.04 6.78 -12.41
CA VAL A 317 12.97 7.78 -12.52
C VAL A 317 13.59 9.15 -12.85
N ASP A 318 12.97 9.86 -13.79
CA ASP A 318 13.31 11.25 -14.11
C ASP A 318 12.95 12.15 -12.90
N PRO A 319 13.94 12.77 -12.23
CA PRO A 319 13.69 13.52 -11.00
C PRO A 319 12.80 14.76 -11.19
N GLU A 320 12.82 15.37 -12.38
CA GLU A 320 12.01 16.56 -12.68
C GLU A 320 10.52 16.16 -12.79
N LYS A 321 10.24 15.06 -13.50
CA LYS A 321 8.88 14.54 -13.65
C LYS A 321 8.31 14.01 -12.33
N GLU A 322 9.13 13.34 -11.54
CA GLU A 322 8.75 12.88 -10.20
C GLU A 322 8.40 14.08 -9.31
N MET A 323 9.27 15.08 -9.25
CA MET A 323 9.03 16.29 -8.46
C MET A 323 7.78 17.07 -8.93
N GLU A 324 7.50 17.12 -10.22
CA GLU A 324 6.29 17.73 -10.78
C GLU A 324 5.03 17.00 -10.27
N LEU A 325 5.05 15.65 -10.30
CA LEU A 325 3.95 14.82 -9.82
C LEU A 325 3.74 15.01 -8.30
N VAL A 326 4.82 14.97 -7.50
CA VAL A 326 4.77 15.22 -6.05
C VAL A 326 4.20 16.61 -5.73
N LYS A 327 4.63 17.65 -6.43
CA LYS A 327 4.10 19.01 -6.25
C LYS A 327 2.61 19.10 -6.56
N THR A 328 2.17 18.41 -7.62
CA THR A 328 0.77 18.35 -8.03
C THR A 328 -0.07 17.64 -6.97
N ALA A 329 0.38 16.48 -6.51
CA ALA A 329 -0.27 15.72 -5.43
C ALA A 329 -0.35 16.55 -4.14
N ALA A 330 0.76 17.19 -3.72
CA ALA A 330 0.80 18.03 -2.53
C ALA A 330 -0.13 19.25 -2.62
N ALA A 331 -0.27 19.86 -3.80
CA ALA A 331 -1.23 20.95 -4.01
C ALA A 331 -2.67 20.47 -3.89
N ALA A 332 -2.99 19.31 -4.46
CA ALA A 332 -4.32 18.70 -4.38
C ALA A 332 -4.70 18.33 -2.94
N VAL A 333 -3.79 17.72 -2.18
CA VAL A 333 -4.00 17.40 -0.75
C VAL A 333 -4.27 18.67 0.06
N ARG A 334 -3.45 19.73 -0.11
CA ARG A 334 -3.66 21.00 0.60
C ARG A 334 -5.03 21.60 0.32
N GLU A 335 -5.46 21.59 -0.93
CA GLU A 335 -6.74 22.16 -1.32
C GLU A 335 -7.93 21.35 -0.81
N CYS A 336 -7.85 20.01 -0.85
CA CYS A 336 -8.96 19.14 -0.48
C CYS A 336 -9.08 18.94 1.04
N TYR A 337 -7.94 18.77 1.74
CA TYR A 337 -7.91 18.48 3.17
C TYR A 337 -7.54 19.66 4.05
N ASN A 338 -7.09 20.80 3.47
CA ASN A 338 -6.51 21.93 4.19
C ASN A 338 -5.35 21.54 5.11
N GLU A 339 -4.55 20.56 4.69
CA GLU A 339 -3.38 20.00 5.39
C GLU A 339 -2.09 20.35 4.67
N LYS A 340 -0.98 20.31 5.38
CA LYS A 340 0.36 20.42 4.80
C LYS A 340 0.96 19.01 4.70
N PRO A 341 0.91 18.35 3.54
CA PRO A 341 1.47 17.01 3.42
C PRO A 341 3.00 17.03 3.51
N TYR A 342 3.55 15.87 3.91
CA TYR A 342 4.98 15.62 3.93
C TYR A 342 5.30 14.41 3.04
N THR A 343 6.55 14.33 2.54
CA THR A 343 7.00 13.19 1.75
C THR A 343 7.71 12.16 2.62
N ALA A 344 7.57 10.89 2.24
CA ALA A 344 8.18 9.75 2.94
C ALA A 344 8.60 8.66 1.96
N SER A 345 9.53 7.80 2.41
CA SER A 345 9.84 6.55 1.71
C SER A 345 8.94 5.44 2.25
N GLY A 346 8.28 4.71 1.36
CA GLY A 346 7.36 3.61 1.71
C GLY A 346 7.54 2.38 0.83
N SER A 347 6.81 1.32 1.15
CA SER A 347 6.77 0.10 0.35
C SER A 347 5.34 -0.16 -0.07
N THR A 348 4.97 0.29 -1.25
CA THR A 348 3.63 0.30 -1.81
C THR A 348 3.63 -0.23 -3.25
N ASP A 349 2.50 -0.24 -3.91
CA ASP A 349 2.41 -0.56 -5.34
C ASP A 349 3.29 0.34 -6.22
N CYS A 350 3.59 1.57 -5.77
CA CYS A 350 4.49 2.50 -6.47
C CYS A 350 5.89 1.91 -6.68
N ASN A 351 6.36 0.99 -5.82
CA ASN A 351 7.67 0.34 -5.98
C ASN A 351 7.87 -0.25 -7.37
N VAL A 352 6.82 -0.87 -7.92
CA VAL A 352 6.88 -1.54 -9.24
C VAL A 352 7.11 -0.53 -10.36
N PHE A 353 6.47 0.61 -10.29
CA PHE A 353 6.52 1.64 -11.34
C PHE A 353 7.76 2.52 -11.18
N LEU A 354 8.10 2.93 -9.96
CA LEU A 354 9.34 3.66 -9.66
C LEU A 354 10.58 2.86 -10.09
N ALA A 355 10.57 1.54 -9.90
CA ALA A 355 11.64 0.67 -10.39
C ALA A 355 11.71 0.56 -11.92
N ALA A 356 10.61 0.82 -12.60
CA ALA A 356 10.53 0.87 -14.07
C ALA A 356 10.80 2.26 -14.65
N GLY A 357 11.22 3.23 -13.82
CA GLY A 357 11.48 4.61 -14.24
C GLY A 357 10.21 5.42 -14.52
N ILE A 358 9.06 4.99 -14.02
CA ILE A 358 7.78 5.66 -14.19
C ILE A 358 7.50 6.53 -12.97
N PRO A 359 7.30 7.85 -13.11
CA PRO A 359 6.93 8.74 -12.02
C PRO A 359 5.69 8.23 -11.26
N SER A 360 5.79 8.13 -9.92
CA SER A 360 4.74 7.50 -9.12
C SER A 360 4.67 8.05 -7.71
N VAL A 361 3.46 8.31 -7.22
CA VAL A 361 3.21 8.74 -5.84
C VAL A 361 2.11 7.88 -5.21
N CYS A 362 2.25 7.63 -3.90
CA CYS A 362 1.18 7.08 -3.10
C CYS A 362 0.67 8.14 -2.13
N LEU A 363 -0.64 8.28 -2.03
CA LEU A 363 -1.30 9.26 -1.17
C LEU A 363 -2.64 8.71 -0.65
N GLY A 364 -3.06 9.16 0.54
CA GLY A 364 -4.30 8.71 1.14
C GLY A 364 -5.50 9.59 0.77
N ALA A 365 -6.66 8.96 0.64
CA ALA A 365 -7.94 9.61 0.41
C ALA A 365 -8.89 9.52 1.62
N CYS A 366 -8.35 9.29 2.81
CA CYS A 366 -9.09 9.30 4.07
C CYS A 366 -8.17 9.66 5.25
N ARG A 367 -8.77 9.95 6.39
CA ARG A 367 -8.08 10.04 7.68
C ARG A 367 -8.45 8.84 8.55
N GLY A 368 -7.47 8.28 9.24
CA GLY A 368 -7.69 7.14 10.11
C GLY A 368 -6.45 6.77 10.90
N LYS A 369 -6.55 5.73 11.70
CA LYS A 369 -5.44 5.18 12.48
C LYS A 369 -5.61 3.68 12.70
N GLY A 370 -4.51 3.05 13.09
CA GLY A 370 -4.53 1.66 13.52
C GLY A 370 -4.39 0.66 12.37
N ALA A 371 -3.86 1.07 11.21
CA ALA A 371 -3.54 0.15 10.10
C ALA A 371 -2.81 -1.10 10.62
N HIS A 372 -3.16 -2.28 10.07
CA HIS A 372 -2.66 -3.58 10.50
C HIS A 372 -3.09 -4.03 11.92
N THR A 373 -4.08 -3.36 12.53
CA THR A 373 -4.68 -3.80 13.80
C THR A 373 -6.19 -4.07 13.68
N ARG A 374 -6.74 -4.85 14.60
CA ARG A 374 -8.19 -5.12 14.64
C ARG A 374 -9.03 -3.89 15.02
N GLU A 375 -8.39 -2.87 15.59
CA GLU A 375 -9.00 -1.60 16.03
C GLU A 375 -8.81 -0.47 15.01
N GLU A 376 -8.48 -0.81 13.78
CA GLU A 376 -8.34 0.14 12.69
C GLU A 376 -9.65 0.87 12.42
N TYR A 377 -9.56 2.19 12.21
CA TYR A 377 -10.71 3.03 11.92
C TYR A 377 -10.38 4.16 10.95
N ILE A 378 -11.42 4.67 10.33
CA ILE A 378 -11.38 5.94 9.60
C ILE A 378 -12.36 6.96 10.20
N GLU A 379 -12.13 8.23 9.93
CA GLU A 379 -13.05 9.34 10.20
C GLU A 379 -14.01 9.48 9.01
N ALA A 380 -15.30 9.30 9.25
CA ALA A 380 -16.32 9.27 8.18
C ALA A 380 -16.37 10.58 7.36
N ASP A 381 -16.14 11.73 8.00
CA ASP A 381 -16.12 13.06 7.36
C ASP A 381 -14.93 13.28 6.44
N SER A 382 -13.88 12.44 6.56
CA SER A 382 -12.69 12.51 5.71
C SER A 382 -12.90 11.96 4.30
N LEU A 383 -13.98 11.20 4.06
CA LEU A 383 -14.28 10.64 2.74
C LEU A 383 -14.58 11.70 1.70
N LEU A 384 -15.34 12.75 2.05
CA LEU A 384 -15.69 13.82 1.10
C LEU A 384 -14.45 14.56 0.55
N PRO A 385 -13.49 15.02 1.39
CA PRO A 385 -12.21 15.53 0.89
C PRO A 385 -11.48 14.52 -0.01
N GLY A 386 -11.48 13.23 0.33
CA GLY A 386 -10.86 12.17 -0.45
C GLY A 386 -11.48 12.00 -1.84
N ILE A 387 -12.80 12.03 -1.94
CA ILE A 387 -13.51 11.98 -3.22
C ILE A 387 -13.14 13.18 -4.10
N ARG A 388 -13.04 14.36 -3.49
CA ARG A 388 -12.60 15.57 -4.20
C ARG A 388 -11.17 15.43 -4.70
N LEU A 389 -10.28 14.90 -3.88
CA LEU A 389 -8.88 14.62 -4.22
C LEU A 389 -8.78 13.66 -5.39
N ALA A 390 -9.47 12.53 -5.36
CA ALA A 390 -9.42 11.51 -6.40
C ALA A 390 -10.03 11.97 -7.75
N ARG A 391 -10.85 13.03 -7.74
CA ARG A 391 -11.45 13.63 -8.94
C ARG A 391 -10.69 14.82 -9.50
N LYS A 392 -9.65 15.27 -8.84
CA LYS A 392 -8.82 16.41 -9.21
C LYS A 392 -7.56 15.99 -9.97
#